data_d65254847870cb82b1b105e1e286e0dd
#
_entry.id   d65254847870cb82b1b105e1e286e0dd
#
_cell.length_a   1.000
_cell.length_b   1.000
_cell.length_c   1.000
_cell.angle_alpha   90.00
_cell.angle_beta   90.00
_cell.angle_gamma   90.00
#
_symmetry.space_group_name_H-M   'P 1'
#
loop_
_entity.id
_entity.type
_entity.pdbx_description
1 polymer ?
#
loop_
_entity_poly.entity_id
_entity_poly.type
_entity_poly.pdbx_seq_one_letter_code
_entity_poly.pdbx_strand_id
1 'polypeptide(L)'
;MDLYSAVLQRFILPAIAQFTDVKIWHEYQEMMRVEGWGLDELKNYQFLKLKKIINQAYESVPFYRERFHEIGFIPEDMRNINDIISIPPTTKEDIMLNFPEGITAQGMDRTQWKYVASSGTTRQIIGIHDFRKANINWAAGLRAHKLAGNHTIGKKWMEIPPHMCTNICGIDDSGDGEKLFSKKMVSFLLKGNVKDLGQHVYQYFYRQRQNIYRRITLPSFGSEGTNIPEKDILAYIESIRKYRPHTLEGLPLYLYTFAKYLMKKEMPPPKVGVIKPFGGSMTSIMKDAIGKAFACEVNDTYGCSEMGFIACDCEKHEGLHLFMDLYHIEICRNGKPVAPGELGKLYITDLENIAMPWIKYDVGDIGRYFIEDHGCGRKSIRLQVEGRIEDTLSNSRGELFTSDQIFDFFHGFREIDNFQLVEKSKGHFDLLCVPDNGTEINKERIIQEFKRFYSPDAFIKLYIVKTIKAEDGGKFRFVKSKSFGEI
;
A
#
# COMPACT_ATOMS: atom_id res chain seq x y z
N MET A 1 3.77 -23.82 -14.85
CA MET A 1 2.46 -23.11 -14.93
C MET A 1 1.39 -24.18 -15.03
N ASP A 2 0.36 -24.15 -14.19
CA ASP A 2 -0.75 -25.10 -14.34
C ASP A 2 -1.57 -24.82 -15.59
N LEU A 3 -2.34 -25.81 -16.07
CA LEU A 3 -3.12 -25.70 -17.31
C LEU A 3 -4.09 -24.52 -17.28
N TYR A 4 -4.73 -24.27 -16.14
CA TYR A 4 -5.68 -23.17 -15.96
C TYR A 4 -4.99 -21.81 -16.15
N SER A 5 -3.86 -21.59 -15.50
CA SER A 5 -3.08 -20.36 -15.65
C SER A 5 -2.58 -20.16 -17.07
N ALA A 6 -2.22 -21.24 -17.76
CA ALA A 6 -1.79 -21.18 -19.17
C ALA A 6 -2.92 -20.76 -20.10
N VAL A 7 -4.10 -21.37 -19.95
CA VAL A 7 -5.31 -21.02 -20.76
C VAL A 7 -5.74 -19.58 -20.48
N LEU A 8 -5.78 -19.19 -19.21
CA LEU A 8 -6.17 -17.85 -18.81
C LEU A 8 -5.27 -16.77 -19.45
N GLN A 9 -3.95 -16.94 -19.38
CA GLN A 9 -3.00 -15.94 -19.87
C GLN A 9 -2.82 -15.95 -21.39
N ARG A 10 -2.91 -17.12 -22.04
CA ARG A 10 -2.68 -17.23 -23.50
C ARG A 10 -3.91 -16.93 -24.35
N PHE A 11 -5.10 -17.14 -23.81
CA PHE A 11 -6.33 -17.04 -24.60
C PHE A 11 -7.36 -16.08 -23.98
N ILE A 12 -7.68 -16.23 -22.70
CA ILE A 12 -8.81 -15.50 -22.09
C ILE A 12 -8.47 -14.02 -21.91
N LEU A 13 -7.36 -13.70 -21.22
CA LEU A 13 -6.99 -12.31 -20.95
C LEU A 13 -6.65 -11.51 -22.21
N PRO A 14 -5.92 -12.05 -23.20
CA PRO A 14 -5.74 -11.37 -24.50
C PRO A 14 -7.04 -11.11 -25.24
N ALA A 15 -7.96 -12.08 -25.25
CA ALA A 15 -9.27 -11.90 -25.87
C ALA A 15 -10.08 -10.79 -25.19
N ILE A 16 -10.12 -10.75 -23.85
CA ILE A 16 -10.78 -9.66 -23.12
C ILE A 16 -10.16 -8.31 -23.51
N ALA A 17 -8.83 -8.19 -23.51
CA ALA A 17 -8.15 -6.96 -23.87
C ALA A 17 -8.38 -6.52 -25.32
N GLN A 18 -8.60 -7.47 -26.23
CA GLN A 18 -8.86 -7.20 -27.65
C GLN A 18 -10.31 -6.75 -27.91
N PHE A 19 -11.28 -7.41 -27.27
CA PHE A 19 -12.71 -7.21 -27.58
C PHE A 19 -13.44 -6.30 -26.59
N THR A 20 -12.75 -5.74 -25.59
CA THR A 20 -13.33 -4.83 -24.60
C THR A 20 -12.40 -3.65 -24.33
N ASP A 21 -12.90 -2.63 -23.61
CA ASP A 21 -12.09 -1.52 -23.11
C ASP A 21 -11.22 -1.90 -21.90
N VAL A 22 -11.27 -3.16 -21.44
CA VAL A 22 -10.48 -3.67 -20.31
C VAL A 22 -9.07 -3.98 -20.78
N LYS A 23 -8.17 -3.03 -20.59
CA LYS A 23 -6.76 -3.13 -21.05
C LYS A 23 -5.78 -3.66 -19.99
N ILE A 24 -6.27 -4.23 -18.87
CA ILE A 24 -5.44 -4.72 -17.74
C ILE A 24 -4.30 -5.63 -18.22
N TRP A 25 -4.61 -6.58 -19.13
CA TRP A 25 -3.60 -7.51 -19.66
C TRP A 25 -2.54 -6.80 -20.51
N HIS A 26 -2.94 -5.87 -21.35
CA HIS A 26 -2.04 -5.06 -22.15
C HIS A 26 -1.13 -4.19 -21.28
N GLU A 27 -1.72 -3.45 -20.33
CA GLU A 27 -0.96 -2.62 -19.39
C GLU A 27 0.03 -3.46 -18.57
N TYR A 28 -0.38 -4.65 -18.11
CA TYR A 28 0.51 -5.57 -17.40
C TYR A 28 1.71 -6.01 -18.27
N GLN A 29 1.49 -6.36 -19.55
CA GLN A 29 2.57 -6.75 -20.43
C GLN A 29 3.56 -5.61 -20.68
N GLU A 30 3.08 -4.38 -20.89
CA GLU A 30 3.92 -3.19 -21.05
C GLU A 30 4.75 -2.92 -19.78
N MET A 31 4.13 -2.99 -18.61
CA MET A 31 4.85 -2.85 -17.33
C MET A 31 5.93 -3.92 -17.17
N MET A 32 5.65 -5.17 -17.54
CA MET A 32 6.64 -6.26 -17.45
C MET A 32 7.78 -6.09 -18.44
N ARG A 33 7.54 -5.43 -19.60
CA ARG A 33 8.59 -5.08 -20.56
C ARG A 33 9.55 -4.03 -19.99
N VAL A 34 9.00 -3.02 -19.33
CA VAL A 34 9.75 -1.94 -18.69
C VAL A 34 10.67 -2.44 -17.56
N GLU A 35 10.34 -3.55 -16.90
CA GLU A 35 11.18 -4.15 -15.84
C GLU A 35 12.58 -4.56 -16.31
N GLY A 36 12.76 -4.81 -17.59
CA GLY A 36 14.06 -5.12 -18.18
C GLY A 36 14.91 -3.93 -18.57
N TRP A 37 14.44 -2.70 -18.38
CA TRP A 37 15.14 -1.49 -18.84
C TRP A 37 16.25 -1.08 -17.88
N GLY A 38 17.28 -0.42 -18.45
CA GLY A 38 18.33 0.23 -17.69
C GLY A 38 17.83 1.46 -16.93
N LEU A 39 18.57 1.89 -15.91
CA LEU A 39 18.19 3.03 -15.07
C LEU A 39 18.02 4.32 -15.88
N ASP A 40 18.88 4.57 -16.85
CA ASP A 40 18.82 5.78 -17.69
C ASP A 40 17.59 5.77 -18.61
N GLU A 41 17.24 4.61 -19.16
CA GLU A 41 16.00 4.45 -19.94
C GLU A 41 14.77 4.71 -19.08
N LEU A 42 14.73 4.16 -17.84
CA LEU A 42 13.67 4.38 -16.86
C LEU A 42 13.55 5.85 -16.49
N LYS A 43 14.66 6.55 -16.22
CA LYS A 43 14.67 7.99 -15.91
C LYS A 43 14.16 8.83 -17.06
N ASN A 44 14.59 8.55 -18.28
CA ASN A 44 14.12 9.28 -19.47
C ASN A 44 12.62 9.07 -19.68
N TYR A 45 12.14 7.84 -19.58
CA TYR A 45 10.73 7.53 -19.71
C TYR A 45 9.89 8.18 -18.61
N GLN A 46 10.35 8.13 -17.37
CA GLN A 46 9.73 8.79 -16.22
C GLN A 46 9.64 10.30 -16.45
N PHE A 47 10.71 10.96 -16.94
CA PHE A 47 10.71 12.38 -17.23
C PHE A 47 9.69 12.78 -18.31
N LEU A 48 9.60 12.01 -19.40
CA LEU A 48 8.62 12.27 -20.46
C LEU A 48 7.18 12.19 -19.93
N LYS A 49 6.88 11.20 -19.10
CA LYS A 49 5.56 11.07 -18.47
C LYS A 49 5.31 12.17 -17.43
N LEU A 50 6.32 12.53 -16.64
CA LEU A 50 6.23 13.62 -15.67
C LEU A 50 5.90 14.94 -16.37
N LYS A 51 6.62 15.29 -17.43
CA LYS A 51 6.34 16.49 -18.22
C LYS A 51 4.92 16.49 -18.79
N LYS A 52 4.46 15.32 -19.28
CA LYS A 52 3.11 15.16 -19.81
C LYS A 52 2.04 15.41 -18.76
N ILE A 53 2.16 14.79 -17.56
CA ILE A 53 1.13 14.95 -16.51
C ILE A 53 1.11 16.37 -15.94
N ILE A 54 2.26 17.01 -15.82
CA ILE A 54 2.37 18.42 -15.36
C ILE A 54 1.74 19.37 -16.36
N ASN A 55 2.01 19.23 -17.66
CA ASN A 55 1.36 20.02 -18.71
C ASN A 55 -0.16 19.84 -18.67
N GLN A 56 -0.63 18.61 -18.63
CA GLN A 56 -2.06 18.30 -18.60
C GLN A 56 -2.74 18.86 -17.34
N ALA A 57 -2.08 18.80 -16.18
CA ALA A 57 -2.60 19.38 -14.96
C ALA A 57 -2.69 20.91 -15.05
N TYR A 58 -1.70 21.56 -15.63
CA TYR A 58 -1.72 23.00 -15.89
C TYR A 58 -2.87 23.42 -16.81
N GLU A 59 -3.08 22.67 -17.89
CA GLU A 59 -4.12 22.98 -18.89
C GLU A 59 -5.54 22.74 -18.35
N SER A 60 -5.75 21.68 -17.57
CA SER A 60 -7.10 21.20 -17.27
C SER A 60 -7.52 21.28 -15.79
N VAL A 61 -6.61 21.48 -14.83
CA VAL A 61 -6.91 21.47 -13.40
C VAL A 61 -6.72 22.87 -12.79
N PRO A 62 -7.79 23.54 -12.33
CA PRO A 62 -7.72 24.92 -11.81
C PRO A 62 -6.67 25.11 -10.73
N PHE A 63 -6.65 24.24 -9.71
CA PHE A 63 -5.71 24.29 -8.59
C PHE A 63 -4.23 24.32 -9.04
N TYR A 64 -3.84 23.45 -10.00
CA TYR A 64 -2.46 23.43 -10.46
C TYR A 64 -2.13 24.60 -11.37
N ARG A 65 -3.09 25.07 -12.17
CA ARG A 65 -2.91 26.28 -12.99
C ARG A 65 -2.63 27.50 -12.12
N GLU A 66 -3.44 27.73 -11.08
CA GLU A 66 -3.26 28.84 -10.15
C GLU A 66 -1.92 28.74 -9.43
N ARG A 67 -1.62 27.56 -8.85
CA ARG A 67 -0.37 27.32 -8.13
C ARG A 67 0.87 27.54 -8.99
N PHE A 68 0.86 27.10 -10.25
CA PHE A 68 2.00 27.29 -11.16
C PHE A 68 2.16 28.76 -11.55
N HIS A 69 1.06 29.49 -11.77
CA HIS A 69 1.10 30.93 -11.97
C HIS A 69 1.69 31.70 -10.77
N GLU A 70 1.27 31.36 -9.55
CA GLU A 70 1.76 32.00 -8.33
C GLU A 70 3.28 31.89 -8.15
N ILE A 71 3.86 30.76 -8.55
CA ILE A 71 5.31 30.50 -8.43
C ILE A 71 6.09 30.84 -9.72
N GLY A 72 5.41 31.29 -10.77
CA GLY A 72 6.03 31.55 -12.08
C GLY A 72 6.57 30.32 -12.79
N PHE A 73 6.00 29.13 -12.50
CA PHE A 73 6.41 27.86 -13.11
C PHE A 73 5.72 27.69 -14.46
N ILE A 74 6.51 27.44 -15.50
CA ILE A 74 6.03 27.22 -16.87
C ILE A 74 6.34 25.75 -17.22
N PRO A 75 5.32 24.87 -17.37
CA PRO A 75 5.52 23.45 -17.62
C PRO A 75 6.33 23.14 -18.88
N GLU A 76 6.18 23.93 -19.95
CA GLU A 76 6.91 23.77 -21.19
C GLU A 76 8.42 23.95 -21.01
N ASP A 77 8.85 24.79 -20.07
CA ASP A 77 10.27 25.08 -19.79
C ASP A 77 10.99 23.94 -19.03
N MET A 78 10.27 22.91 -18.58
CA MET A 78 10.88 21.75 -17.95
C MET A 78 11.87 21.06 -18.88
N ARG A 79 13.13 20.96 -18.46
CA ARG A 79 14.24 20.34 -19.21
C ARG A 79 14.75 19.05 -18.60
N ASN A 80 14.54 18.86 -17.30
CA ASN A 80 14.96 17.68 -16.55
C ASN A 80 14.02 17.43 -15.36
N ILE A 81 14.15 16.26 -14.76
CA ILE A 81 13.28 15.78 -13.68
C ILE A 81 13.38 16.64 -12.41
N ASN A 82 14.51 17.29 -12.17
CA ASN A 82 14.72 18.13 -10.97
C ASN A 82 13.95 19.44 -11.02
N ASP A 83 13.45 19.86 -12.18
CA ASP A 83 12.70 21.10 -12.31
C ASP A 83 11.39 21.08 -11.49
N ILE A 84 10.88 19.87 -11.16
CA ILE A 84 9.74 19.68 -10.26
C ILE A 84 10.00 20.15 -8.82
N ILE A 85 11.26 20.28 -8.41
CA ILE A 85 11.64 20.69 -7.05
C ILE A 85 11.04 22.07 -6.71
N SER A 86 10.92 22.95 -7.69
CA SER A 86 10.33 24.29 -7.53
C SER A 86 8.83 24.27 -7.22
N ILE A 87 8.11 23.19 -7.55
CA ILE A 87 6.70 23.04 -7.27
C ILE A 87 6.50 22.70 -5.78
N PRO A 88 5.67 23.49 -5.04
CA PRO A 88 5.33 23.16 -3.65
C PRO A 88 4.60 21.81 -3.54
N PRO A 89 4.78 21.07 -2.45
CA PRO A 89 4.01 19.86 -2.20
C PRO A 89 2.51 20.11 -2.18
N THR A 90 1.74 19.16 -2.71
CA THR A 90 0.28 19.12 -2.57
C THR A 90 -0.08 18.39 -1.28
N THR A 91 -0.76 19.07 -0.39
CA THR A 91 -1.14 18.52 0.93
C THR A 91 -2.54 17.90 0.91
N LYS A 92 -2.87 17.14 1.97
CA LYS A 92 -4.22 16.65 2.20
C LYS A 92 -5.23 17.77 2.32
N GLU A 93 -4.84 18.88 2.93
CA GLU A 93 -5.70 20.05 3.08
C GLU A 93 -5.98 20.72 1.73
N ASP A 94 -4.96 20.89 0.88
CA ASP A 94 -5.15 21.35 -0.49
C ASP A 94 -6.19 20.54 -1.25
N ILE A 95 -6.09 19.20 -1.16
CA ILE A 95 -7.05 18.30 -1.81
C ILE A 95 -8.47 18.55 -1.27
N MET A 96 -8.64 18.59 0.06
CA MET A 96 -9.95 18.74 0.69
C MET A 96 -10.61 20.07 0.36
N LEU A 97 -9.84 21.16 0.34
CA LEU A 97 -10.34 22.52 0.06
C LEU A 97 -10.75 22.68 -1.42
N ASN A 98 -10.11 21.94 -2.33
CA ASN A 98 -10.34 22.08 -3.77
C ASN A 98 -11.20 20.95 -4.36
N PHE A 99 -11.59 19.94 -3.57
CA PHE A 99 -12.38 18.81 -4.08
C PHE A 99 -13.87 19.17 -4.21
N PRO A 100 -14.57 18.75 -5.29
CA PRO A 100 -13.98 18.09 -6.45
C PRO A 100 -13.53 19.04 -7.57
N GLU A 101 -14.14 20.22 -7.72
CA GLU A 101 -14.08 21.03 -8.94
C GLU A 101 -12.71 21.69 -9.17
N GLY A 102 -12.01 22.07 -8.11
CA GLY A 102 -10.70 22.71 -8.20
C GLY A 102 -9.57 21.74 -8.50
N ILE A 103 -9.67 20.47 -8.04
CA ILE A 103 -8.56 19.50 -8.10
C ILE A 103 -8.73 18.42 -9.18
N THR A 104 -9.87 18.39 -9.88
CA THR A 104 -10.12 17.45 -10.99
C THR A 104 -10.02 18.12 -12.35
N ALA A 105 -9.65 17.34 -13.35
CA ALA A 105 -9.53 17.82 -14.72
C ALA A 105 -10.90 18.25 -15.28
N GLN A 106 -10.93 19.45 -15.83
CA GLN A 106 -12.10 20.01 -16.51
C GLN A 106 -12.25 19.44 -17.93
N GLY A 107 -13.49 19.35 -18.42
CA GLY A 107 -13.78 18.90 -19.79
C GLY A 107 -13.71 17.38 -20.00
N MET A 108 -13.44 16.59 -18.95
CA MET A 108 -13.44 15.13 -19.04
C MET A 108 -14.83 14.54 -18.79
N ASP A 109 -15.11 13.39 -19.45
CA ASP A 109 -16.30 12.58 -19.16
C ASP A 109 -16.19 11.92 -17.78
N ARG A 110 -17.07 12.33 -16.87
CA ARG A 110 -17.10 11.87 -15.48
C ARG A 110 -17.87 10.56 -15.28
N THR A 111 -18.55 10.05 -16.31
CA THR A 111 -19.44 8.86 -16.18
C THR A 111 -18.70 7.57 -15.84
N GLN A 112 -17.41 7.51 -16.15
CA GLN A 112 -16.54 6.35 -15.89
C GLN A 112 -15.56 6.55 -14.73
N TRP A 113 -15.71 7.64 -13.97
CA TRP A 113 -14.85 7.90 -12.83
C TRP A 113 -15.14 6.95 -11.67
N LYS A 114 -14.07 6.49 -11.04
CA LYS A 114 -14.11 5.67 -9.83
C LYS A 114 -13.58 6.46 -8.66
N TYR A 115 -14.36 6.49 -7.59
CA TYR A 115 -13.97 7.11 -6.35
C TYR A 115 -13.14 6.12 -5.52
N VAL A 116 -12.02 6.57 -5.00
CA VAL A 116 -11.17 5.83 -4.08
C VAL A 116 -11.05 6.66 -2.80
N ALA A 117 -11.06 5.99 -1.65
CA ALA A 117 -10.97 6.68 -0.37
C ALA A 117 -9.68 6.26 0.34
N SER A 118 -8.97 7.23 0.91
CA SER A 118 -7.84 6.93 1.77
C SER A 118 -8.31 6.20 3.04
N SER A 119 -7.49 5.29 3.53
CA SER A 119 -7.73 4.62 4.80
C SER A 119 -7.37 5.47 6.03
N GLY A 120 -7.22 6.79 5.85
CA GLY A 120 -6.73 7.71 6.87
C GLY A 120 -7.56 7.70 8.14
N THR A 121 -6.88 7.55 9.28
CA THR A 121 -7.47 7.50 10.62
C THR A 121 -7.91 8.88 11.12
N THR A 122 -7.33 9.96 10.58
CA THR A 122 -7.58 11.33 11.03
C THR A 122 -8.47 12.13 10.08
N ARG A 123 -8.30 11.98 8.77
CA ARG A 123 -9.14 12.62 7.73
C ARG A 123 -9.10 11.76 6.47
N GLN A 124 -10.24 11.29 6.03
CA GLN A 124 -10.40 10.53 4.80
C GLN A 124 -10.36 11.46 3.60
N ILE A 125 -9.53 11.16 2.61
CA ILE A 125 -9.49 11.86 1.33
C ILE A 125 -10.18 11.02 0.29
N ILE A 126 -10.93 11.67 -0.59
CA ILE A 126 -11.52 11.05 -1.77
C ILE A 126 -10.62 11.38 -2.95
N GLY A 127 -10.14 10.36 -3.63
CA GLY A 127 -9.47 10.45 -4.91
C GLY A 127 -10.38 10.00 -6.05
N ILE A 128 -10.03 10.39 -7.27
CA ILE A 128 -10.75 9.99 -8.47
C ILE A 128 -9.78 9.35 -9.45
N HIS A 129 -10.16 8.18 -9.95
CA HIS A 129 -9.48 7.51 -11.04
C HIS A 129 -10.39 7.46 -12.25
N ASP A 130 -9.90 7.79 -13.44
CA ASP A 130 -10.57 7.45 -14.67
C ASP A 130 -10.50 5.94 -14.95
N PHE A 131 -11.20 5.48 -15.99
CA PHE A 131 -11.25 4.07 -16.33
C PHE A 131 -9.86 3.51 -16.71
N ARG A 132 -9.02 4.30 -17.38
CA ARG A 132 -7.66 3.90 -17.77
C ARG A 132 -6.78 3.72 -16.51
N LYS A 133 -6.80 4.70 -15.58
CA LYS A 133 -6.05 4.60 -14.32
C LYS A 133 -6.49 3.39 -13.49
N ALA A 134 -7.78 3.06 -13.49
CA ALA A 134 -8.27 1.86 -12.81
C ALA A 134 -7.70 0.57 -13.43
N ASN A 135 -7.57 0.47 -14.77
CA ASN A 135 -6.90 -0.67 -15.42
C ASN A 135 -5.41 -0.73 -15.09
N ILE A 136 -4.73 0.42 -15.08
CA ILE A 136 -3.30 0.52 -14.71
C ILE A 136 -3.08 0.05 -13.28
N ASN A 137 -3.91 0.46 -12.31
CA ASN A 137 -3.78 0.03 -10.92
C ASN A 137 -3.95 -1.49 -10.76
N TRP A 138 -4.87 -2.09 -11.50
CA TRP A 138 -5.03 -3.55 -11.53
C TRP A 138 -3.80 -4.24 -12.12
N ALA A 139 -3.28 -3.74 -13.23
CA ALA A 139 -2.08 -4.25 -13.88
C ALA A 139 -0.84 -4.12 -12.96
N ALA A 140 -0.69 -2.97 -12.28
CA ALA A 140 0.37 -2.75 -11.29
C ALA A 140 0.28 -3.73 -10.12
N GLY A 141 -0.94 -4.05 -9.65
CA GLY A 141 -1.16 -5.10 -8.66
C GLY A 141 -0.68 -6.47 -9.15
N LEU A 142 -1.05 -6.87 -10.36
CA LEU A 142 -0.58 -8.13 -10.97
C LEU A 142 0.96 -8.16 -11.13
N ARG A 143 1.56 -7.02 -11.53
CA ARG A 143 3.02 -6.86 -11.59
C ARG A 143 3.66 -7.04 -10.22
N ALA A 144 3.17 -6.36 -9.19
CA ALA A 144 3.67 -6.49 -7.82
C ALA A 144 3.59 -7.95 -7.33
N HIS A 145 2.48 -8.63 -7.59
CA HIS A 145 2.33 -10.06 -7.25
C HIS A 145 3.34 -10.94 -8.01
N LYS A 146 3.57 -10.65 -9.28
CA LYS A 146 4.53 -11.41 -10.08
C LYS A 146 5.95 -11.20 -9.60
N LEU A 147 6.35 -9.96 -9.34
CA LEU A 147 7.72 -9.60 -9.00
C LEU A 147 8.07 -9.98 -7.55
N ALA A 148 7.19 -9.64 -6.60
CA ALA A 148 7.45 -9.87 -5.19
C ALA A 148 7.14 -11.32 -4.73
N GLY A 149 6.48 -12.15 -5.50
CA GLY A 149 6.08 -13.48 -5.02
C GLY A 149 6.06 -14.55 -6.11
N ASN A 150 6.57 -14.24 -7.29
CA ASN A 150 6.45 -15.11 -8.46
C ASN A 150 5.02 -15.67 -8.65
N HIS A 151 4.03 -14.86 -8.27
CA HIS A 151 2.64 -15.22 -8.45
C HIS A 151 2.30 -15.18 -9.93
N THR A 152 1.89 -16.31 -10.45
CA THR A 152 1.37 -16.40 -11.82
C THR A 152 -0.15 -16.24 -11.77
N ILE A 153 -0.71 -15.37 -12.62
CA ILE A 153 -2.16 -15.16 -12.71
C ILE A 153 -2.87 -16.52 -12.87
N GLY A 154 -3.88 -16.76 -12.03
CA GLY A 154 -4.60 -18.03 -11.96
C GLY A 154 -4.12 -18.99 -10.86
N LYS A 155 -3.02 -18.72 -10.17
CA LYS A 155 -2.68 -19.41 -8.92
C LYS A 155 -3.64 -19.01 -7.80
N LYS A 156 -3.79 -19.86 -6.81
CA LYS A 156 -4.67 -19.62 -5.65
C LYS A 156 -4.17 -18.43 -4.83
N TRP A 157 -5.08 -17.53 -4.53
CA TRP A 157 -4.82 -16.33 -3.75
C TRP A 157 -5.84 -16.21 -2.62
N MET A 158 -5.37 -15.98 -1.40
CA MET A 158 -6.21 -15.75 -0.22
C MET A 158 -5.88 -14.41 0.39
N GLU A 159 -6.92 -13.67 0.72
CA GLU A 159 -6.80 -12.36 1.36
C GLU A 159 -7.55 -12.34 2.68
N ILE A 160 -6.93 -11.71 3.68
CA ILE A 160 -7.52 -11.40 4.99
C ILE A 160 -7.59 -9.88 5.09
N PRO A 161 -8.72 -9.26 4.72
CA PRO A 161 -8.84 -7.81 4.65
C PRO A 161 -8.93 -7.18 6.04
N PRO A 162 -8.57 -5.89 6.18
CA PRO A 162 -8.89 -5.10 7.36
C PRO A 162 -10.41 -4.93 7.49
N HIS A 163 -10.89 -4.71 8.70
CA HIS A 163 -12.33 -4.68 9.03
C HIS A 163 -13.19 -3.74 8.16
N MET A 164 -12.65 -2.60 7.75
CA MET A 164 -13.37 -1.61 6.94
C MET A 164 -13.27 -1.82 5.42
N CYS A 165 -12.41 -2.72 4.95
CA CYS A 165 -12.20 -2.88 3.50
C CYS A 165 -13.37 -3.50 2.74
N THR A 166 -14.22 -4.25 3.41
CA THR A 166 -15.40 -4.88 2.81
C THR A 166 -16.41 -3.85 2.28
N ASN A 167 -16.51 -2.68 2.91
CA ASN A 167 -17.46 -1.63 2.53
C ASN A 167 -16.87 -0.57 1.58
N ILE A 168 -15.56 -0.35 1.61
CA ILE A 168 -14.90 0.76 0.88
C ILE A 168 -14.24 0.26 -0.42
N CYS A 169 -13.73 -0.96 -0.44
CA CYS A 169 -13.03 -1.51 -1.62
C CYS A 169 -13.95 -2.02 -2.73
N GLY A 170 -15.25 -1.71 -2.68
CA GLY A 170 -16.21 -2.05 -3.74
C GLY A 170 -16.36 -3.56 -3.97
N ILE A 171 -16.19 -4.37 -2.94
CA ILE A 171 -16.55 -5.78 -2.95
C ILE A 171 -18.04 -5.85 -2.61
N ASP A 172 -18.86 -5.37 -3.52
CA ASP A 172 -20.28 -5.65 -3.49
C ASP A 172 -20.49 -7.04 -4.09
N ASP A 173 -20.49 -8.05 -3.25
CA ASP A 173 -20.78 -9.45 -3.60
C ASP A 173 -22.29 -9.71 -3.71
N SER A 174 -23.15 -8.69 -3.62
CA SER A 174 -24.61 -8.82 -3.75
C SER A 174 -25.10 -8.94 -5.20
N GLY A 175 -24.24 -9.36 -6.13
CA GLY A 175 -24.62 -9.55 -7.53
C GLY A 175 -25.28 -10.88 -7.77
N ASP A 176 -26.61 -10.90 -7.89
CA ASP A 176 -27.36 -11.98 -8.55
C ASP A 176 -26.67 -12.41 -9.84
N GLY A 177 -26.44 -13.72 -9.96
CA GLY A 177 -25.64 -14.35 -11.01
C GLY A 177 -26.12 -14.08 -12.44
N GLU A 178 -25.82 -12.90 -12.98
CA GLU A 178 -25.90 -12.68 -14.42
C GLU A 178 -24.93 -13.63 -15.12
N LYS A 179 -25.48 -14.53 -15.95
CA LYS A 179 -24.69 -15.44 -16.77
C LYS A 179 -24.04 -14.67 -17.91
N LEU A 180 -22.80 -15.01 -18.27
CA LEU A 180 -22.11 -14.43 -19.44
C LEU A 180 -23.00 -14.50 -20.69
N PHE A 181 -23.66 -15.65 -20.91
CA PHE A 181 -24.64 -15.88 -21.97
C PHE A 181 -26.05 -15.51 -21.47
N SER A 182 -26.28 -14.24 -21.23
CA SER A 182 -27.61 -13.71 -20.88
C SER A 182 -28.41 -13.34 -22.11
N LYS A 183 -29.74 -13.23 -21.95
CA LYS A 183 -30.63 -12.71 -23.04
C LYS A 183 -30.19 -11.31 -23.51
N LYS A 184 -29.58 -10.50 -22.61
CA LYS A 184 -29.00 -9.19 -22.93
C LYS A 184 -27.83 -9.32 -23.90
N MET A 185 -26.89 -10.24 -23.68
CA MET A 185 -25.74 -10.47 -24.55
C MET A 185 -26.21 -10.88 -25.96
N VAL A 186 -27.18 -11.80 -26.06
CA VAL A 186 -27.75 -12.20 -27.33
C VAL A 186 -28.42 -11.01 -28.04
N SER A 187 -29.13 -10.14 -27.31
CA SER A 187 -29.73 -8.92 -27.84
C SER A 187 -28.69 -7.93 -28.37
N PHE A 188 -27.55 -7.75 -27.67
CA PHE A 188 -26.47 -6.87 -28.14
C PHE A 188 -25.80 -7.40 -29.43
N LEU A 189 -25.56 -8.72 -29.48
CA LEU A 189 -25.02 -9.37 -30.67
C LEU A 189 -25.97 -9.21 -31.89
N LEU A 190 -27.27 -9.44 -31.68
CA LEU A 190 -28.27 -9.31 -32.75
C LEU A 190 -28.46 -7.86 -33.24
N LYS A 191 -28.27 -6.88 -32.37
CA LYS A 191 -28.39 -5.45 -32.70
C LYS A 191 -27.08 -4.82 -33.20
N GLY A 192 -25.97 -5.58 -33.26
CA GLY A 192 -24.66 -5.09 -33.69
C GLY A 192 -24.05 -4.02 -32.74
N ASN A 193 -24.55 -3.91 -31.52
CA ASN A 193 -24.08 -2.92 -30.55
C ASN A 193 -22.84 -3.42 -29.78
N VAL A 194 -21.69 -3.25 -30.42
CA VAL A 194 -20.38 -3.72 -29.89
C VAL A 194 -19.99 -3.04 -28.57
N LYS A 195 -20.38 -1.77 -28.40
CA LYS A 195 -20.05 -1.00 -27.18
C LYS A 195 -20.77 -1.54 -25.94
N ASP A 196 -22.08 -1.77 -26.05
CA ASP A 196 -22.86 -2.32 -24.95
C ASP A 196 -22.51 -3.78 -24.67
N LEU A 197 -22.15 -4.55 -25.69
CA LEU A 197 -21.62 -5.91 -25.54
C LEU A 197 -20.29 -5.88 -24.76
N GLY A 198 -19.37 -5.00 -25.13
CA GLY A 198 -18.09 -4.82 -24.44
C GLY A 198 -18.28 -4.47 -22.96
N GLN A 199 -19.19 -3.54 -22.69
CA GLN A 199 -19.50 -3.13 -21.31
C GLN A 199 -20.16 -4.27 -20.49
N HIS A 200 -21.05 -5.08 -21.10
CA HIS A 200 -21.63 -6.25 -20.45
C HIS A 200 -20.59 -7.32 -20.13
N VAL A 201 -19.70 -7.62 -21.08
CA VAL A 201 -18.57 -8.55 -20.88
C VAL A 201 -17.66 -8.04 -19.78
N TYR A 202 -17.31 -6.74 -19.76
CA TYR A 202 -16.53 -6.13 -18.71
C TYR A 202 -17.18 -6.32 -17.32
N GLN A 203 -18.46 -5.97 -17.21
CA GLN A 203 -19.20 -6.10 -15.94
C GLN A 203 -19.21 -7.54 -15.44
N TYR A 204 -19.42 -8.51 -16.33
CA TYR A 204 -19.34 -9.92 -15.98
C TYR A 204 -17.96 -10.31 -15.47
N PHE A 205 -16.89 -10.00 -16.20
CA PHE A 205 -15.51 -10.32 -15.75
C PHE A 205 -15.13 -9.57 -14.50
N TYR A 206 -15.57 -8.34 -14.33
CA TYR A 206 -15.32 -7.59 -13.09
C TYR A 206 -15.98 -8.26 -11.88
N ARG A 207 -17.22 -8.74 -12.02
CA ARG A 207 -17.93 -9.50 -10.96
C ARG A 207 -17.31 -10.87 -10.72
N GLN A 208 -16.87 -11.56 -11.78
CA GLN A 208 -16.23 -12.88 -11.68
C GLN A 208 -14.73 -12.85 -11.42
N ARG A 209 -14.14 -11.67 -11.22
CA ARG A 209 -12.68 -11.54 -11.07
C ARG A 209 -12.10 -12.41 -9.95
N GLN A 210 -12.79 -12.55 -8.84
CA GLN A 210 -12.33 -13.39 -7.74
C GLN A 210 -12.20 -14.85 -8.17
N ASN A 211 -13.22 -15.37 -8.83
CA ASN A 211 -13.21 -16.74 -9.36
C ASN A 211 -12.15 -16.93 -10.45
N ILE A 212 -12.04 -15.98 -11.39
CA ILE A 212 -11.08 -16.02 -12.50
C ILE A 212 -9.65 -15.99 -11.98
N TYR A 213 -9.37 -15.13 -11.01
CA TYR A 213 -8.05 -15.06 -10.39
C TYR A 213 -7.84 -16.08 -9.26
N ARG A 214 -8.81 -16.96 -9.01
CA ARG A 214 -8.81 -17.90 -7.87
C ARG A 214 -8.50 -17.20 -6.55
N ARG A 215 -9.06 -16.00 -6.38
CA ARG A 215 -8.94 -15.21 -5.15
C ARG A 215 -10.12 -15.52 -4.24
N ILE A 216 -9.82 -15.79 -2.97
CA ILE A 216 -10.83 -15.85 -1.91
C ILE A 216 -10.49 -14.79 -0.87
N THR A 217 -11.54 -14.15 -0.35
CA THR A 217 -11.43 -13.18 0.74
C THR A 217 -12.07 -13.81 1.97
N LEU A 218 -11.30 -13.94 3.05
CA LEU A 218 -11.86 -14.38 4.33
C LEU A 218 -12.57 -13.20 5.00
N PRO A 219 -13.53 -13.44 5.90
CA PRO A 219 -14.10 -12.39 6.72
C PRO A 219 -13.01 -11.62 7.45
N SER A 220 -13.20 -10.32 7.65
CA SER A 220 -12.28 -9.53 8.48
C SER A 220 -12.51 -9.81 9.96
N PHE A 221 -11.48 -9.61 10.78
CA PHE A 221 -11.67 -9.58 12.24
C PHE A 221 -12.46 -8.35 12.62
N GLY A 222 -13.30 -8.47 13.67
CA GLY A 222 -14.01 -7.33 14.23
C GLY A 222 -13.08 -6.25 14.77
N SER A 223 -13.63 -5.11 15.16
CA SER A 223 -12.91 -3.92 15.67
C SER A 223 -12.20 -4.12 17.03
N GLU A 224 -12.14 -5.35 17.55
CA GLU A 224 -11.60 -5.63 18.90
C GLU A 224 -10.07 -5.50 19.03
N GLY A 225 -9.41 -4.93 18.02
CA GLY A 225 -8.00 -4.57 18.09
C GLY A 225 -7.07 -5.76 17.97
N THR A 226 -6.17 -5.89 18.93
CA THR A 226 -5.09 -6.89 18.92
C THR A 226 -5.48 -8.24 19.53
N ASN A 227 -6.63 -8.30 20.20
CA ASN A 227 -7.07 -9.50 20.90
C ASN A 227 -8.00 -10.36 20.04
N ILE A 228 -7.39 -11.10 19.11
CA ILE A 228 -8.13 -12.07 18.29
C ILE A 228 -8.37 -13.33 19.13
N PRO A 229 -9.64 -13.76 19.33
CA PRO A 229 -9.93 -14.97 20.07
C PRO A 229 -9.22 -16.20 19.48
N GLU A 230 -8.70 -17.08 20.34
CA GLU A 230 -7.95 -18.29 19.91
C GLU A 230 -8.74 -19.14 18.93
N LYS A 231 -10.06 -19.30 19.15
CA LYS A 231 -10.95 -20.03 18.23
C LYS A 231 -10.96 -19.45 16.82
N ASP A 232 -10.85 -18.12 16.69
CA ASP A 232 -10.88 -17.45 15.40
C ASP A 232 -9.50 -17.58 14.70
N ILE A 233 -8.40 -17.46 15.46
CA ILE A 233 -7.05 -17.73 14.94
C ILE A 233 -6.99 -19.15 14.35
N LEU A 234 -7.50 -20.16 15.09
CA LEU A 234 -7.56 -21.54 14.62
C LEU A 234 -8.39 -21.68 13.34
N ALA A 235 -9.57 -21.07 13.28
CA ALA A 235 -10.44 -21.12 12.10
C ALA A 235 -9.77 -20.55 10.84
N TYR A 236 -9.00 -19.46 11.00
CA TYR A 236 -8.22 -18.88 9.90
C TYR A 236 -7.06 -19.80 9.47
N ILE A 237 -6.30 -20.34 10.41
CA ILE A 237 -5.21 -21.27 10.12
C ILE A 237 -5.74 -22.53 9.40
N GLU A 238 -6.89 -23.06 9.82
CA GLU A 238 -7.54 -24.19 9.16
C GLU A 238 -8.02 -23.85 7.75
N SER A 239 -8.58 -22.65 7.55
CA SER A 239 -8.97 -22.16 6.24
C SER A 239 -7.77 -22.06 5.30
N ILE A 240 -6.62 -21.54 5.77
CA ILE A 240 -5.37 -21.49 5.02
C ILE A 240 -4.88 -22.90 4.68
N ARG A 241 -4.91 -23.84 5.65
CA ARG A 241 -4.53 -25.25 5.43
C ARG A 241 -5.40 -25.94 4.38
N LYS A 242 -6.71 -25.70 4.43
CA LYS A 242 -7.67 -26.27 3.49
C LYS A 242 -7.50 -25.72 2.08
N TYR A 243 -7.39 -24.39 1.95
CA TYR A 243 -7.28 -23.72 0.64
C TYR A 243 -5.90 -23.88 0.01
N ARG A 244 -4.84 -23.88 0.81
CA ARG A 244 -3.43 -23.97 0.36
C ARG A 244 -3.11 -22.87 -0.68
N PRO A 245 -3.19 -21.59 -0.31
CA PRO A 245 -2.95 -20.50 -1.24
C PRO A 245 -1.48 -20.49 -1.71
N HIS A 246 -1.26 -20.09 -2.95
CA HIS A 246 0.09 -19.70 -3.36
C HIS A 246 0.45 -18.35 -2.75
N THR A 247 -0.48 -17.39 -2.75
CA THR A 247 -0.28 -16.08 -2.13
C THR A 247 -1.28 -15.89 -1.00
N LEU A 248 -0.78 -15.57 0.18
CA LEU A 248 -1.56 -15.16 1.35
C LEU A 248 -1.30 -13.67 1.60
N GLU A 249 -2.38 -12.87 1.60
CA GLU A 249 -2.33 -11.45 1.92
C GLU A 249 -3.08 -11.14 3.21
N GLY A 250 -2.59 -10.17 3.97
CA GLY A 250 -3.25 -9.71 5.19
C GLY A 250 -2.51 -8.56 5.86
N LEU A 251 -3.17 -7.97 6.86
CA LEU A 251 -2.50 -6.97 7.69
C LEU A 251 -1.30 -7.59 8.41
N PRO A 252 -0.16 -6.88 8.50
CA PRO A 252 1.03 -7.33 9.21
C PRO A 252 0.74 -7.88 10.60
N LEU A 253 -0.08 -7.17 11.38
CA LEU A 253 -0.43 -7.57 12.74
C LEU A 253 -1.20 -8.89 12.80
N TYR A 254 -2.14 -9.13 11.85
CA TYR A 254 -2.89 -10.40 11.83
C TYR A 254 -1.97 -11.58 11.50
N LEU A 255 -1.14 -11.41 10.46
CA LEU A 255 -0.16 -12.42 10.05
C LEU A 255 0.84 -12.72 11.16
N TYR A 256 1.30 -11.69 11.88
CA TYR A 256 2.19 -11.81 13.02
C TYR A 256 1.52 -12.51 14.22
N THR A 257 0.24 -12.22 14.49
CA THR A 257 -0.53 -12.91 15.54
C THR A 257 -0.67 -14.41 15.23
N PHE A 258 -0.93 -14.78 13.97
CA PHE A 258 -0.96 -16.18 13.54
C PHE A 258 0.42 -16.84 13.68
N ALA A 259 1.48 -16.13 13.32
CA ALA A 259 2.85 -16.63 13.46
C ALA A 259 3.21 -16.90 14.93
N LYS A 260 2.92 -15.96 15.83
CA LYS A 260 3.10 -16.17 17.27
C LYS A 260 2.31 -17.40 17.78
N TYR A 261 1.06 -17.52 17.34
CA TYR A 261 0.22 -18.64 17.74
C TYR A 261 0.77 -19.99 17.24
N LEU A 262 1.14 -20.10 15.95
CA LEU A 262 1.74 -21.30 15.37
C LEU A 262 3.01 -21.71 16.13
N MET A 263 3.89 -20.76 16.44
CA MET A 263 5.12 -21.03 17.18
C MET A 263 4.85 -21.44 18.64
N LYS A 264 3.96 -20.72 19.35
CA LYS A 264 3.62 -20.99 20.76
C LYS A 264 2.96 -22.37 20.96
N LYS A 265 2.18 -22.83 19.98
CA LYS A 265 1.51 -24.14 20.00
C LYS A 265 2.29 -25.23 19.28
N GLU A 266 3.51 -24.95 18.82
CA GLU A 266 4.35 -25.87 18.07
C GLU A 266 3.61 -26.56 16.90
N MET A 267 2.74 -25.78 16.23
CA MET A 267 1.93 -26.30 15.14
C MET A 267 2.74 -26.36 13.83
N PRO A 268 2.54 -27.40 13.01
CA PRO A 268 3.20 -27.46 11.71
C PRO A 268 2.76 -26.29 10.82
N PRO A 269 3.68 -25.71 10.01
CA PRO A 269 3.37 -24.58 9.13
C PRO A 269 2.27 -24.95 8.13
N PRO A 270 1.29 -24.05 7.88
CA PRO A 270 0.34 -24.23 6.80
C PRO A 270 1.06 -24.05 5.45
N LYS A 271 0.63 -24.78 4.43
CA LYS A 271 1.24 -24.71 3.10
C LYS A 271 0.83 -23.43 2.39
N VAL A 272 1.74 -22.45 2.34
CA VAL A 272 1.62 -21.16 1.64
C VAL A 272 2.85 -21.01 0.74
N GLY A 273 2.69 -20.46 -0.45
CA GLY A 273 3.83 -20.23 -1.35
C GLY A 273 4.59 -18.95 -1.02
N VAL A 274 3.88 -17.87 -0.73
CA VAL A 274 4.44 -16.56 -0.37
C VAL A 274 3.41 -15.78 0.46
N ILE A 275 3.90 -15.00 1.41
CA ILE A 275 3.08 -14.05 2.17
C ILE A 275 3.36 -12.63 1.69
N LYS A 276 2.30 -11.86 1.46
CA LYS A 276 2.36 -10.45 1.08
C LYS A 276 1.56 -9.61 2.08
N PRO A 277 2.21 -8.94 3.01
CA PRO A 277 1.55 -8.01 3.90
C PRO A 277 1.06 -6.78 3.14
N PHE A 278 -0.03 -6.17 3.61
CA PHE A 278 -0.53 -4.91 3.08
C PHE A 278 -1.25 -4.09 4.14
N GLY A 279 -1.33 -2.77 3.93
CA GLY A 279 -2.18 -1.88 4.72
C GLY A 279 -1.69 -1.53 6.13
N GLY A 280 -0.45 -1.85 6.48
CA GLY A 280 0.20 -1.50 7.74
C GLY A 280 1.71 -1.58 7.64
N SER A 281 2.43 -1.08 8.63
CA SER A 281 3.88 -1.21 8.71
C SER A 281 4.29 -2.65 9.02
N MET A 282 5.31 -3.15 8.32
CA MET A 282 5.92 -4.47 8.51
C MET A 282 7.32 -4.28 9.06
N THR A 283 7.52 -4.57 10.33
CA THR A 283 8.88 -4.53 10.92
C THR A 283 9.69 -5.76 10.52
N SER A 284 11.03 -5.67 10.62
CA SER A 284 11.93 -6.79 10.36
C SER A 284 11.62 -7.99 11.25
N ILE A 285 11.32 -7.75 12.53
CA ILE A 285 10.96 -8.78 13.50
C ILE A 285 9.66 -9.50 13.11
N MET A 286 8.63 -8.76 12.69
CA MET A 286 7.39 -9.36 12.20
C MET A 286 7.65 -10.22 10.96
N LYS A 287 8.42 -9.68 9.99
CA LYS A 287 8.79 -10.38 8.75
C LYS A 287 9.45 -11.72 9.05
N ASP A 288 10.45 -11.71 9.92
CA ASP A 288 11.19 -12.92 10.34
C ASP A 288 10.29 -13.94 11.06
N ALA A 289 9.47 -13.49 12.01
CA ALA A 289 8.57 -14.36 12.75
C ALA A 289 7.54 -15.03 11.81
N ILE A 290 6.95 -14.26 10.90
CA ILE A 290 5.99 -14.75 9.92
C ILE A 290 6.66 -15.75 8.98
N GLY A 291 7.83 -15.40 8.43
CA GLY A 291 8.59 -16.29 7.54
C GLY A 291 8.95 -17.63 8.18
N LYS A 292 9.39 -17.61 9.44
CA LYS A 292 9.69 -18.84 10.22
C LYS A 292 8.44 -19.66 10.49
N ALA A 293 7.36 -19.03 10.97
CA ALA A 293 6.15 -19.76 11.34
C ALA A 293 5.41 -20.38 10.16
N PHE A 294 5.44 -19.76 9.00
CA PHE A 294 4.79 -20.24 7.78
C PHE A 294 5.75 -21.00 6.86
N ALA A 295 7.05 -21.03 7.17
CA ALA A 295 8.08 -21.66 6.36
C ALA A 295 8.05 -21.20 4.87
N CYS A 296 7.86 -19.89 4.63
CA CYS A 296 7.80 -19.30 3.30
C CYS A 296 8.36 -17.86 3.30
N GLU A 297 8.61 -17.33 2.10
CA GLU A 297 9.02 -15.93 1.93
C GLU A 297 7.91 -14.96 2.31
N VAL A 298 8.31 -13.81 2.86
CA VAL A 298 7.45 -12.66 3.15
C VAL A 298 7.95 -11.49 2.34
N ASN A 299 7.19 -11.10 1.32
CA ASN A 299 7.59 -10.07 0.36
C ASN A 299 6.71 -8.85 0.48
N ASP A 300 7.32 -7.71 0.77
CA ASP A 300 6.65 -6.47 1.03
C ASP A 300 6.29 -5.70 -0.24
N THR A 301 5.27 -4.85 -0.12
CA THR A 301 4.84 -3.94 -1.17
C THR A 301 4.46 -2.60 -0.54
N TYR A 302 4.83 -1.52 -1.20
CA TYR A 302 4.45 -0.18 -0.81
C TYR A 302 3.38 0.39 -1.75
N GLY A 303 2.39 1.03 -1.17
CA GLY A 303 1.32 1.68 -1.91
C GLY A 303 0.31 2.37 -1.00
N CYS A 304 -0.57 3.15 -1.60
CA CYS A 304 -1.67 3.81 -0.91
C CYS A 304 -2.96 3.69 -1.72
N SER A 305 -4.09 3.94 -1.06
CA SER A 305 -5.41 3.84 -1.71
C SER A 305 -5.57 4.81 -2.88
N GLU A 306 -4.95 6.00 -2.75
CA GLU A 306 -5.01 7.09 -3.74
C GLU A 306 -4.31 6.75 -5.06
N MET A 307 -3.24 5.97 -5.00
CA MET A 307 -2.36 5.71 -6.16
C MET A 307 -2.28 4.24 -6.55
N GLY A 308 -2.52 3.31 -5.62
CA GLY A 308 -2.32 1.87 -5.83
C GLY A 308 -0.92 1.40 -5.42
N PHE A 309 -0.38 0.41 -6.11
CA PHE A 309 0.95 -0.15 -5.85
C PHE A 309 2.04 0.75 -6.42
N ILE A 310 2.98 1.17 -5.58
CA ILE A 310 4.04 2.14 -5.89
C ILE A 310 5.41 1.45 -6.03
N ALA A 311 5.69 0.50 -5.14
CA ALA A 311 6.95 -0.23 -5.13
C ALA A 311 6.74 -1.65 -4.60
N CYS A 312 7.64 -2.58 -4.92
CA CYS A 312 7.61 -3.94 -4.41
C CYS A 312 9.00 -4.52 -4.16
N ASP A 313 9.03 -5.49 -3.25
CA ASP A 313 10.23 -6.25 -2.88
C ASP A 313 10.78 -7.07 -4.05
N CYS A 314 11.99 -7.55 -3.88
CA CYS A 314 12.64 -8.56 -4.73
C CYS A 314 13.25 -9.65 -3.84
N GLU A 315 13.85 -10.66 -4.46
CA GLU A 315 14.47 -11.80 -3.76
C GLU A 315 15.66 -11.45 -2.85
N LYS A 316 16.17 -10.22 -2.92
CA LYS A 316 17.27 -9.74 -2.05
C LYS A 316 16.76 -9.10 -0.77
N HIS A 317 15.51 -8.62 -0.75
CA HIS A 317 14.90 -7.94 0.40
C HIS A 317 15.69 -6.71 0.92
N GLU A 318 16.36 -6.00 0.02
CA GLU A 318 17.18 -4.81 0.34
C GLU A 318 16.53 -3.52 -0.17
N GLY A 319 15.26 -3.33 0.16
CA GLY A 319 14.44 -2.21 -0.27
C GLY A 319 13.50 -2.56 -1.43
N LEU A 320 12.48 -1.72 -1.60
CA LEU A 320 11.38 -1.92 -2.53
C LEU A 320 11.67 -1.23 -3.86
N HIS A 321 11.65 -1.96 -4.96
CA HIS A 321 11.82 -1.40 -6.30
C HIS A 321 10.65 -0.51 -6.69
N LEU A 322 10.94 0.77 -6.94
CA LEU A 322 9.97 1.75 -7.40
C LEU A 322 9.47 1.43 -8.81
N PHE A 323 8.18 1.52 -9.04
CA PHE A 323 7.57 1.49 -10.37
C PHE A 323 7.75 2.85 -11.06
N MET A 324 8.97 3.09 -11.57
CA MET A 324 9.39 4.37 -12.16
C MET A 324 8.61 4.77 -13.41
N ASP A 325 8.00 3.81 -14.07
CA ASP A 325 7.09 4.02 -15.20
C ASP A 325 5.70 4.55 -14.79
N LEU A 326 5.34 4.44 -13.50
CA LEU A 326 4.06 4.88 -12.96
C LEU A 326 4.17 6.04 -11.99
N TYR A 327 5.31 6.18 -11.30
CA TYR A 327 5.48 7.15 -10.22
C TYR A 327 6.84 7.84 -10.26
N HIS A 328 6.84 9.12 -9.89
CA HIS A 328 8.05 9.85 -9.51
C HIS A 328 8.01 10.13 -8.02
N ILE A 329 9.13 9.91 -7.32
CA ILE A 329 9.25 10.15 -5.89
C ILE A 329 10.38 11.14 -5.61
N GLU A 330 10.08 12.14 -4.79
CA GLU A 330 11.06 13.01 -4.17
C GLU A 330 11.11 12.71 -2.67
N ILE A 331 12.33 12.63 -2.13
CA ILE A 331 12.53 12.51 -0.69
C ILE A 331 13.24 13.77 -0.21
N CYS A 332 12.58 14.53 0.69
CA CYS A 332 13.06 15.84 1.09
C CYS A 332 13.14 15.96 2.62
N ARG A 333 14.11 16.76 3.09
CA ARG A 333 14.22 17.20 4.48
C ARG A 333 14.29 18.72 4.49
N ASN A 334 13.48 19.39 5.29
CA ASN A 334 13.39 20.86 5.34
C ASN A 334 13.20 21.49 3.94
N GLY A 335 12.36 20.89 3.11
CA GLY A 335 12.04 21.34 1.75
C GLY A 335 13.14 21.12 0.70
N LYS A 336 14.26 20.46 1.05
CA LYS A 336 15.38 20.18 0.12
C LYS A 336 15.50 18.66 -0.11
N PRO A 337 15.78 18.23 -1.37
CA PRO A 337 16.07 16.84 -1.65
C PRO A 337 17.23 16.31 -0.80
N VAL A 338 17.11 15.06 -0.34
CA VAL A 338 18.17 14.39 0.41
C VAL A 338 19.07 13.56 -0.52
N ALA A 339 20.29 13.24 -0.07
CA ALA A 339 21.16 12.31 -0.77
C ALA A 339 20.67 10.85 -0.64
N PRO A 340 21.08 9.93 -1.55
CA PRO A 340 20.81 8.50 -1.39
C PRO A 340 21.19 7.98 -0.01
N GLY A 341 20.32 7.19 0.62
CA GLY A 341 20.52 6.66 1.98
C GLY A 341 20.11 7.61 3.11
N GLU A 342 19.82 8.88 2.85
CA GLU A 342 19.35 9.81 3.87
C GLU A 342 17.84 9.78 4.07
N LEU A 343 17.39 9.94 5.31
CA LEU A 343 15.98 9.96 5.70
C LEU A 343 15.33 11.29 5.37
N GLY A 344 14.12 11.24 4.79
CA GLY A 344 13.29 12.42 4.53
C GLY A 344 11.82 12.06 4.32
N LYS A 345 10.99 13.07 4.11
CA LYS A 345 9.56 12.92 3.76
C LYS A 345 9.41 12.52 2.30
N LEU A 346 8.47 11.61 2.04
CA LEU A 346 8.14 11.16 0.70
C LEU A 346 7.07 12.05 0.08
N TYR A 347 7.36 12.55 -1.12
CA TYR A 347 6.42 13.22 -2.00
C TYR A 347 6.29 12.42 -3.29
N ILE A 348 5.06 12.12 -3.70
CA ILE A 348 4.82 11.23 -4.83
C ILE A 348 4.04 11.96 -5.92
N THR A 349 4.50 11.81 -7.17
CA THR A 349 3.76 12.23 -8.36
C THR A 349 3.28 10.98 -9.11
N ASP A 350 1.97 10.87 -9.31
CA ASP A 350 1.35 9.85 -10.15
C ASP A 350 1.43 10.28 -11.62
N LEU A 351 2.10 9.50 -12.45
CA LEU A 351 2.36 9.82 -13.85
C LEU A 351 1.21 9.43 -14.80
N GLU A 352 0.15 8.81 -14.25
CA GLU A 352 -0.91 8.18 -15.05
C GLU A 352 -2.34 8.69 -14.75
N ASN A 353 -2.56 9.33 -13.60
CA ASN A 353 -3.90 9.78 -13.23
C ASN A 353 -4.22 11.16 -13.80
N ILE A 354 -4.87 11.18 -14.96
CA ILE A 354 -5.24 12.44 -15.63
C ILE A 354 -6.54 13.06 -15.11
N ALA A 355 -7.43 12.26 -14.51
CA ALA A 355 -8.71 12.76 -13.99
C ALA A 355 -8.54 13.62 -12.72
N MET A 356 -7.62 13.22 -11.86
CA MET A 356 -7.24 13.93 -10.64
C MET A 356 -5.74 13.74 -10.43
N PRO A 357 -4.91 14.59 -11.06
CA PRO A 357 -3.46 14.47 -10.96
C PRO A 357 -2.98 14.63 -9.52
N TRP A 358 -2.07 13.76 -9.10
CA TRP A 358 -1.37 13.83 -7.84
C TRP A 358 0.07 14.29 -8.12
N ILE A 359 0.35 15.59 -7.99
CA ILE A 359 1.67 16.14 -8.23
C ILE A 359 2.31 16.48 -6.90
N LYS A 360 3.48 15.89 -6.63
CA LYS A 360 4.26 16.09 -5.40
C LYS A 360 3.40 15.99 -4.14
N TYR A 361 2.54 14.96 -4.11
CA TYR A 361 1.60 14.74 -3.02
C TYR A 361 2.31 14.28 -1.75
N ASP A 362 2.06 14.96 -0.63
CA ASP A 362 2.53 14.58 0.71
C ASP A 362 1.72 13.41 1.23
N VAL A 363 2.24 12.21 1.05
CA VAL A 363 1.58 10.98 1.51
C VAL A 363 1.65 10.81 3.03
N GLY A 364 2.51 11.57 3.71
CA GLY A 364 2.75 11.52 5.15
C GLY A 364 3.68 10.38 5.57
N ASP A 365 4.43 9.78 4.64
CA ASP A 365 5.41 8.74 4.93
C ASP A 365 6.83 9.31 4.92
N ILE A 366 7.74 8.64 5.63
CA ILE A 366 9.18 8.92 5.64
C ILE A 366 9.96 7.71 5.16
N GLY A 367 11.12 7.96 4.57
CA GLY A 367 11.96 6.88 4.07
C GLY A 367 13.24 7.37 3.42
N ARG A 368 13.92 6.44 2.76
CA ARG A 368 15.20 6.61 2.06
C ARG A 368 15.09 6.01 0.66
N TYR A 369 16.01 6.41 -0.23
CA TYR A 369 16.14 5.77 -1.52
C TYR A 369 17.59 5.36 -1.78
N PHE A 370 17.75 4.37 -2.66
CA PHE A 370 19.03 3.83 -3.08
C PHE A 370 19.03 3.68 -4.60
N ILE A 371 20.19 3.98 -5.22
CA ILE A 371 20.36 3.93 -6.68
C ILE A 371 21.37 2.83 -7.10
N GLU A 372 22.13 2.29 -6.16
CA GLU A 372 23.15 1.27 -6.41
C GLU A 372 22.50 -0.04 -6.84
N ASP A 373 23.15 -0.71 -7.80
CA ASP A 373 22.76 -2.06 -8.22
C ASP A 373 23.14 -3.07 -7.13
N HIS A 374 22.17 -3.82 -6.64
CA HIS A 374 22.37 -4.86 -5.63
C HIS A 374 22.28 -6.29 -6.18
N GLY A 375 22.30 -6.43 -7.51
CA GLY A 375 22.46 -7.73 -8.18
C GLY A 375 21.20 -8.58 -8.31
N CYS A 376 20.00 -8.03 -8.14
CA CYS A 376 18.74 -8.75 -8.40
C CYS A 376 18.32 -8.72 -9.88
N GLY A 377 19.05 -7.98 -10.73
CA GLY A 377 18.73 -7.81 -12.15
C GLY A 377 17.81 -6.64 -12.47
N ARG A 378 17.04 -6.12 -11.53
CA ARG A 378 16.20 -4.91 -11.68
C ARG A 378 17.02 -3.66 -11.46
N LYS A 379 16.79 -2.62 -12.27
CA LYS A 379 17.60 -1.39 -12.27
C LYS A 379 16.86 -0.15 -11.74
N SER A 380 15.58 -0.29 -11.36
CA SER A 380 14.83 0.82 -10.78
C SER A 380 15.37 1.22 -9.40
N ILE A 381 15.16 2.49 -9.05
CA ILE A 381 15.45 3.03 -7.70
C ILE A 381 14.76 2.17 -6.65
N ARG A 382 15.44 1.92 -5.53
CA ARG A 382 14.87 1.21 -4.39
C ARG A 382 14.49 2.18 -3.28
N LEU A 383 13.38 1.89 -2.62
CA LEU A 383 12.85 2.64 -1.47
C LEU A 383 12.94 1.78 -0.22
N GLN A 384 13.27 2.42 0.89
CA GLN A 384 13.06 1.89 2.24
C GLN A 384 12.11 2.84 2.94
N VAL A 385 10.86 2.40 3.13
CA VAL A 385 9.83 3.17 3.83
C VAL A 385 9.95 2.87 5.32
N GLU A 386 10.15 3.90 6.13
CA GLU A 386 10.42 3.82 7.57
C GLU A 386 9.15 4.03 8.42
N GLY A 387 8.00 4.23 7.77
CA GLY A 387 6.71 4.42 8.39
C GLY A 387 6.12 5.82 8.18
N ARG A 388 5.14 6.15 9.04
CA ARG A 388 4.44 7.44 8.98
C ARG A 388 5.17 8.49 9.79
N ILE A 389 5.18 9.71 9.29
CA ILE A 389 5.72 10.85 10.06
C ILE A 389 4.97 11.04 11.38
N GLU A 390 3.64 10.86 11.38
CA GLU A 390 2.78 10.96 12.57
C GLU A 390 2.98 9.82 13.59
N ASP A 391 3.74 8.77 13.23
CA ASP A 391 4.13 7.65 14.10
C ASP A 391 5.63 7.73 14.50
N THR A 392 6.29 8.84 14.16
CA THR A 392 7.71 9.08 14.45
C THR A 392 7.84 10.02 15.64
N LEU A 393 8.73 9.67 16.57
CA LEU A 393 9.04 10.47 17.73
C LEU A 393 10.33 11.26 17.51
N SER A 394 10.43 12.44 18.15
CA SER A 394 11.66 13.25 18.14
C SER A 394 12.01 13.62 19.56
N ASN A 395 13.22 13.25 20.02
CA ASN A 395 13.67 13.60 21.37
C ASN A 395 14.14 15.07 21.48
N SER A 396 14.58 15.47 22.68
CA SER A 396 15.07 16.83 22.96
C SER A 396 16.35 17.20 22.19
N ARG A 397 17.09 16.19 21.68
CA ARG A 397 18.31 16.38 20.86
C ARG A 397 18.00 16.41 19.36
N GLY A 398 16.73 16.26 18.96
CA GLY A 398 16.33 16.20 17.55
C GLY A 398 16.58 14.83 16.89
N GLU A 399 16.91 13.80 17.66
CA GLU A 399 17.04 12.44 17.15
C GLU A 399 15.64 11.86 16.87
N LEU A 400 15.50 11.21 15.71
CA LEU A 400 14.24 10.63 15.25
C LEU A 400 14.18 9.14 15.57
N PHE A 401 13.03 8.70 16.05
CA PHE A 401 12.72 7.30 16.35
C PHE A 401 11.49 6.87 15.56
N THR A 402 11.69 6.01 14.60
CA THR A 402 10.61 5.49 13.77
C THR A 402 9.75 4.49 14.54
N SER A 403 8.53 4.23 14.04
CA SER A 403 7.64 3.23 14.65
C SER A 403 8.29 1.86 14.73
N ASP A 404 9.12 1.49 13.74
CA ASP A 404 9.82 0.21 13.70
C ASP A 404 10.89 0.11 14.80
N GLN A 405 11.69 1.17 15.01
CA GLN A 405 12.68 1.21 16.09
C GLN A 405 12.02 1.11 17.48
N ILE A 406 10.88 1.77 17.66
CA ILE A 406 10.09 1.67 18.89
C ILE A 406 9.52 0.27 19.07
N PHE A 407 9.02 -0.34 17.99
CA PHE A 407 8.53 -1.71 18.03
C PHE A 407 9.63 -2.69 18.43
N ASP A 408 10.81 -2.60 17.80
CA ASP A 408 11.96 -3.45 18.06
C ASP A 408 12.43 -3.32 19.52
N PHE A 409 12.44 -2.09 20.05
CA PHE A 409 12.75 -1.85 21.45
C PHE A 409 11.81 -2.58 22.40
N PHE A 410 10.49 -2.39 22.26
CA PHE A 410 9.52 -3.04 23.17
C PHE A 410 9.39 -4.54 22.95
N HIS A 411 9.66 -5.04 21.73
CA HIS A 411 9.72 -6.48 21.47
C HIS A 411 10.84 -7.20 22.26
N GLY A 412 11.88 -6.48 22.67
CA GLY A 412 12.90 -7.01 23.56
C GLY A 412 12.41 -7.41 24.97
N PHE A 413 11.20 -7.00 25.35
CA PHE A 413 10.60 -7.33 26.66
C PHE A 413 9.61 -8.51 26.49
N ARG A 414 10.05 -9.72 26.82
CA ARG A 414 9.26 -10.97 26.65
C ARG A 414 7.96 -10.98 27.44
N GLU A 415 7.86 -10.16 28.49
CA GLU A 415 6.67 -10.00 29.32
C GLU A 415 5.56 -9.18 28.63
N ILE A 416 5.85 -8.52 27.50
CA ILE A 416 4.89 -7.71 26.72
C ILE A 416 4.41 -8.51 25.51
N ASP A 417 3.13 -8.85 25.45
CA ASP A 417 2.51 -9.44 24.25
C ASP A 417 2.23 -8.38 23.20
N ASN A 418 1.74 -7.21 23.64
CA ASN A 418 1.44 -6.08 22.76
C ASN A 418 1.53 -4.75 23.51
N PHE A 419 1.77 -3.65 22.79
CA PHE A 419 1.89 -2.33 23.38
C PHE A 419 1.36 -1.23 22.46
N GLN A 420 1.11 -0.06 23.04
CA GLN A 420 0.93 1.19 22.32
C GLN A 420 1.58 2.33 23.12
N LEU A 421 2.48 3.07 22.46
CA LEU A 421 3.13 4.25 23.01
C LEU A 421 2.44 5.50 22.47
N VAL A 422 1.87 6.31 23.35
CA VAL A 422 1.14 7.54 23.01
C VAL A 422 1.88 8.75 23.55
N GLU A 423 2.43 9.57 22.70
CA GLU A 423 2.99 10.85 23.07
C GLU A 423 1.88 11.87 23.34
N LYS A 424 1.76 12.34 24.57
CA LYS A 424 0.77 13.33 25.01
C LYS A 424 1.22 14.76 24.72
N SER A 425 2.49 15.00 24.96
CA SER A 425 3.24 16.21 24.62
C SER A 425 4.70 15.81 24.47
N LYS A 426 5.53 16.66 23.88
CA LYS A 426 6.94 16.35 23.60
C LYS A 426 7.65 15.77 24.82
N GLY A 427 8.17 14.54 24.70
CA GLY A 427 8.86 13.82 25.76
C GLY A 427 7.97 13.23 26.86
N HIS A 428 6.63 13.35 26.78
CA HIS A 428 5.70 12.81 27.78
C HIS A 428 4.84 11.72 27.16
N PHE A 429 4.91 10.51 27.69
CA PHE A 429 4.31 9.32 27.09
C PHE A 429 3.38 8.58 28.05
N ASP A 430 2.28 8.05 27.47
CA ASP A 430 1.50 6.97 28.05
C ASP A 430 1.86 5.69 27.29
N LEU A 431 2.36 4.68 28.01
CA LEU A 431 2.63 3.35 27.47
C LEU A 431 1.55 2.38 27.95
N LEU A 432 0.73 1.91 27.02
CA LEU A 432 -0.23 0.84 27.26
C LEU A 432 0.44 -0.50 26.96
N CYS A 433 0.46 -1.43 27.92
CA CYS A 433 1.03 -2.75 27.77
C CYS A 433 -0.01 -3.83 28.00
N VAL A 434 -0.09 -4.78 27.08
CA VAL A 434 -0.80 -6.05 27.26
C VAL A 434 0.24 -7.09 27.67
N PRO A 435 0.14 -7.70 28.87
CA PRO A 435 1.10 -8.70 29.30
C PRO A 435 0.97 -9.99 28.50
N ASP A 436 2.06 -10.70 28.23
CA ASP A 436 1.98 -12.10 27.79
C ASP A 436 1.40 -12.96 28.92
N ASN A 437 0.54 -13.90 28.58
CA ASN A 437 -0.22 -14.70 29.54
C ASN A 437 0.68 -15.33 30.61
N GLY A 438 0.44 -14.94 31.87
CA GLY A 438 1.12 -15.47 33.04
C GLY A 438 2.46 -14.78 33.40
N THR A 439 2.82 -13.70 32.71
CA THR A 439 4.02 -12.94 33.03
C THR A 439 3.69 -11.63 33.77
N GLU A 440 4.54 -11.27 34.75
CA GLU A 440 4.45 -10.01 35.46
C GLU A 440 5.31 -8.95 34.75
N ILE A 441 4.74 -7.78 34.51
CA ILE A 441 5.44 -6.66 33.86
C ILE A 441 6.25 -5.89 34.90
N ASN A 442 7.57 -5.88 34.73
CA ASN A 442 8.47 -5.04 35.52
C ASN A 442 8.48 -3.60 35.00
N LYS A 443 7.55 -2.78 35.53
CA LYS A 443 7.36 -1.39 35.10
C LYS A 443 8.61 -0.53 35.24
N GLU A 444 9.33 -0.64 36.36
CA GLU A 444 10.52 0.18 36.66
C GLU A 444 11.65 -0.10 35.67
N ARG A 445 11.90 -1.36 35.37
CA ARG A 445 12.88 -1.77 34.35
C ARG A 445 12.53 -1.21 32.99
N ILE A 446 11.30 -1.37 32.52
CA ILE A 446 10.85 -0.89 31.20
C ILE A 446 11.00 0.62 31.10
N ILE A 447 10.58 1.36 32.12
CA ILE A 447 10.69 2.83 32.19
C ILE A 447 12.16 3.27 32.12
N GLN A 448 13.03 2.62 32.87
CA GLN A 448 14.47 2.95 32.92
C GLN A 448 15.13 2.66 31.57
N GLU A 449 14.87 1.51 30.96
CA GLU A 449 15.43 1.15 29.65
C GLU A 449 14.89 2.08 28.54
N PHE A 450 13.60 2.46 28.57
CA PHE A 450 13.06 3.42 27.62
C PHE A 450 13.73 4.81 27.74
N LYS A 451 14.00 5.28 28.96
CA LYS A 451 14.74 6.53 29.16
C LYS A 451 16.16 6.47 28.61
N ARG A 452 16.83 5.32 28.71
CA ARG A 452 18.16 5.13 28.09
C ARG A 452 18.11 5.10 26.58
N PHE A 453 17.10 4.45 26.04
CA PHE A 453 16.90 4.30 24.60
C PHE A 453 16.50 5.62 23.93
N TYR A 454 15.47 6.30 24.46
CA TYR A 454 14.88 7.48 23.84
C TYR A 454 15.52 8.79 24.31
N SER A 455 15.45 9.08 25.60
CA SER A 455 16.07 10.25 26.23
C SER A 455 15.95 10.17 27.76
N PRO A 456 16.99 10.56 28.54
CA PRO A 456 16.95 10.54 30.01
C PRO A 456 15.87 11.44 30.64
N ASP A 457 15.49 12.51 29.95
CA ASP A 457 14.45 13.46 30.33
C ASP A 457 13.03 13.03 29.97
N ALA A 458 12.85 11.88 29.30
CA ALA A 458 11.55 11.36 28.96
C ALA A 458 10.72 11.04 30.21
N PHE A 459 9.46 11.45 30.19
CA PHE A 459 8.49 11.10 31.21
C PHE A 459 7.51 10.07 30.65
N ILE A 460 7.47 8.87 31.24
CA ILE A 460 6.63 7.77 30.77
C ILE A 460 5.77 7.22 31.92
N LYS A 461 4.47 7.09 31.67
CA LYS A 461 3.51 6.39 32.53
C LYS A 461 3.14 5.06 31.90
N LEU A 462 3.33 3.96 32.61
CA LEU A 462 3.01 2.62 32.11
C LEU A 462 1.70 2.11 32.73
N TYR A 463 0.77 1.72 31.85
CA TYR A 463 -0.53 1.17 32.17
C TYR A 463 -0.61 -0.28 31.68
N ILE A 464 -1.00 -1.19 32.57
CA ILE A 464 -1.31 -2.58 32.19
C ILE A 464 -2.77 -2.65 31.79
N VAL A 465 -3.03 -3.11 30.58
CA VAL A 465 -4.38 -3.21 30.00
C VAL A 465 -4.63 -4.62 29.46
N LYS A 466 -5.91 -5.01 29.37
CA LYS A 466 -6.26 -6.32 28.81
C LYS A 466 -6.19 -6.34 27.28
N THR A 467 -6.55 -5.23 26.65
CA THR A 467 -6.60 -5.09 25.19
C THR A 467 -6.27 -3.65 24.80
N ILE A 468 -5.79 -3.46 23.58
CA ILE A 468 -5.61 -2.16 22.96
C ILE A 468 -6.44 -2.14 21.70
N LYS A 469 -7.32 -1.15 21.55
CA LYS A 469 -8.22 -1.03 20.39
C LYS A 469 -7.44 -0.58 19.15
N ALA A 470 -7.77 -1.17 18.01
CA ALA A 470 -7.34 -0.66 16.71
C ALA A 470 -8.05 0.67 16.39
N GLU A 471 -7.54 1.38 15.40
CA GLU A 471 -8.20 2.56 14.82
C GLU A 471 -9.51 2.14 14.12
N ASP A 472 -10.41 3.11 13.86
CA ASP A 472 -11.71 2.85 13.23
C ASP A 472 -11.58 2.13 11.85
N GLY A 473 -10.47 2.33 11.14
CA GLY A 473 -10.12 1.63 9.90
C GLY A 473 -9.56 0.21 10.07
N GLY A 474 -9.52 -0.35 11.30
CA GLY A 474 -8.94 -1.66 11.60
C GLY A 474 -7.40 -1.71 11.60
N LYS A 475 -6.74 -0.59 11.33
CA LYS A 475 -5.27 -0.49 11.43
C LYS A 475 -4.86 -0.29 12.88
N PHE A 476 -3.72 -0.89 13.24
CA PHE A 476 -3.13 -0.71 14.56
C PHE A 476 -1.87 0.14 14.47
N ARG A 477 -1.77 1.13 15.35
CA ARG A 477 -0.59 2.00 15.47
C ARG A 477 0.11 1.70 16.78
N PHE A 478 1.36 1.24 16.71
CA PHE A 478 2.20 0.99 17.90
C PHE A 478 2.64 2.30 18.55
N VAL A 479 2.80 3.35 17.75
CA VAL A 479 3.21 4.68 18.20
C VAL A 479 2.17 5.69 17.74
N LYS A 480 1.81 6.65 18.61
CA LYS A 480 1.00 7.81 18.29
C LYS A 480 1.73 9.04 18.78
N SER A 481 2.25 9.84 17.87
CA SER A 481 2.85 11.13 18.20
C SER A 481 1.84 12.27 18.04
N LYS A 482 1.93 13.29 18.91
CA LYS A 482 1.23 14.57 18.77
C LYS A 482 2.18 15.72 18.41
N SER A 483 3.47 15.51 18.59
CA SER A 483 4.52 16.48 18.31
C SER A 483 5.39 15.95 17.18
N PHE A 484 4.92 16.05 15.92
CA PHE A 484 5.82 15.79 14.80
C PHE A 484 6.90 16.86 14.79
N GLY A 485 8.17 16.44 14.82
CA GLY A 485 9.24 17.34 14.46
C GLY A 485 9.11 17.71 12.98
N GLU A 486 9.43 18.94 12.61
CA GLU A 486 9.73 19.28 11.23
C GLU A 486 10.92 18.41 10.79
N ILE A 487 10.70 17.48 9.86
CA ILE A 487 11.76 16.69 9.22
C ILE A 487 12.19 17.41 7.96
#